data_6dea9d3eb541252a0c710af78195edfc
#
_entry.id   6dea9d3eb541252a0c710af78195edfc
#
_cell.length_a   1.000
_cell.length_b   1.000
_cell.length_c   1.000
_cell.angle_alpha   90.00
_cell.angle_beta   90.00
_cell.angle_gamma   90.00
#
_symmetry.space_group_name_H-M   'P 1'
#
loop_
_entity.id
_entity.type
_entity.pdbx_description
1 polymer ?
#
loop_
_entity_poly.entity_id
_entity_poly.type
_entity_poly.pdbx_seq_one_letter_code
_entity_poly.pdbx_strand_id
1 'polypeptide(L)'
;MSKFTKRILAGISALLIAFGGIVALDEQTDSASALNGNMFDPGLIVSDSVFYDFGTMTVDEIQRFLDSKVPVCKANDGGPTCLRHYKMDTQAKAGEAGRCDPLPAKKDVSAAQIIFDVANACKINPRVLMVVLQKEQGLIQASNPTAYMYRAALGYGCPDSKPEICGKGSTITGLFNQLYRGAGQLQWYGDPRGSFTYLKVGTNISVKYYPDDNRSVKCGSKTFMLKSQATAALYYYTPYTPNEAAL
;
A
#
# COMPACT_ATOMS: atom_id res chain seq x y z
N MET A 1 -85.50 0.49 -5.17
CA MET A 1 -85.99 1.78 -4.67
C MET A 1 -84.85 2.32 -3.82
N SER A 2 -84.33 3.37 -4.07
CA SER A 2 -84.33 4.79 -4.29
C SER A 2 -82.94 5.26 -4.06
N LYS A 3 -82.26 5.77 -5.05
CA LYS A 3 -82.02 7.15 -5.45
C LYS A 3 -81.67 8.13 -4.35
N PHE A 4 -80.51 8.77 -4.44
CA PHE A 4 -80.31 10.23 -4.62
C PHE A 4 -78.90 10.57 -4.07
N THR A 5 -78.05 11.02 -4.86
CA THR A 5 -77.70 12.31 -5.49
C THR A 5 -76.66 13.14 -4.65
N LYS A 6 -75.57 13.33 -5.28
CA LYS A 6 -74.68 14.53 -5.37
C LYS A 6 -74.67 15.58 -4.26
N ARG A 7 -73.52 15.97 -3.88
CA ARG A 7 -72.99 17.33 -4.04
C ARG A 7 -71.49 17.46 -3.85
N ILE A 8 -70.92 18.11 -4.86
CA ILE A 8 -69.55 18.60 -4.97
C ILE A 8 -69.39 19.75 -4.00
N LEU A 9 -68.28 19.79 -3.26
CA LEU A 9 -67.69 21.01 -2.76
C LEU A 9 -66.18 20.97 -2.98
N ALA A 10 -65.75 21.89 -3.83
CA ALA A 10 -64.36 22.15 -4.14
C ALA A 10 -63.66 22.75 -2.91
N GLY A 11 -62.67 22.11 -2.43
CA GLY A 11 -61.70 22.65 -1.47
C GLY A 11 -60.35 22.73 -2.16
N ILE A 12 -59.96 23.95 -2.51
CA ILE A 12 -58.63 24.27 -3.00
C ILE A 12 -57.67 24.07 -1.84
N SER A 13 -56.92 22.97 -1.85
CA SER A 13 -55.75 22.83 -0.99
C SER A 13 -54.52 22.95 -1.85
N ALA A 14 -53.77 24.01 -1.58
CA ALA A 14 -52.49 24.31 -2.19
C ALA A 14 -51.51 23.15 -2.05
N LEU A 15 -51.17 22.55 -3.19
CA LEU A 15 -50.13 21.53 -3.29
C LEU A 15 -48.80 22.24 -3.24
N LEU A 16 -48.20 22.28 -2.06
CA LEU A 16 -46.77 22.59 -1.89
C LEU A 16 -45.98 21.43 -2.51
N ILE A 17 -45.57 21.59 -3.75
CA ILE A 17 -44.59 20.75 -4.38
C ILE A 17 -43.25 21.09 -3.75
N ALA A 18 -42.87 20.37 -2.68
CA ALA A 18 -41.51 20.31 -2.23
C ALA A 18 -40.70 19.65 -3.36
N PHE A 19 -39.95 20.45 -4.09
CA PHE A 19 -38.86 19.96 -4.92
C PHE A 19 -37.80 19.37 -4.00
N GLY A 20 -38.01 18.15 -3.55
CA GLY A 20 -36.97 17.29 -3.07
C GLY A 20 -36.14 16.88 -4.27
N GLY A 21 -35.08 17.64 -4.53
CA GLY A 21 -34.05 17.21 -5.45
C GLY A 21 -33.45 15.90 -4.89
N ILE A 22 -33.84 14.79 -5.51
CA ILE A 22 -33.06 13.55 -5.39
C ILE A 22 -31.74 13.87 -6.09
N VAL A 23 -30.74 14.26 -5.29
CA VAL A 23 -29.37 14.18 -5.72
C VAL A 23 -29.11 12.68 -5.83
N ALA A 24 -29.28 12.12 -7.03
CA ALA A 24 -28.70 10.85 -7.37
C ALA A 24 -27.19 11.05 -7.15
N LEU A 25 -26.68 10.54 -6.03
CA LEU A 25 -25.27 10.25 -5.88
C LEU A 25 -24.99 9.22 -6.96
N ASP A 26 -24.49 9.70 -8.09
CA ASP A 26 -23.84 8.87 -9.09
C ASP A 26 -22.69 8.19 -8.34
N GLU A 27 -22.94 7.00 -7.81
CA GLU A 27 -21.86 6.08 -7.47
C GLU A 27 -21.17 5.79 -8.80
N GLN A 28 -20.23 6.66 -9.16
CA GLN A 28 -19.19 6.27 -10.09
C GLN A 28 -18.51 5.06 -9.47
N THR A 29 -19.04 3.90 -9.78
CA THR A 29 -18.24 2.68 -9.75
C THR A 29 -17.12 2.94 -10.75
N ASP A 30 -16.00 3.45 -10.25
CA ASP A 30 -14.75 3.38 -10.97
C ASP A 30 -14.55 1.89 -11.26
N SER A 31 -15.03 1.48 -12.43
CA SER A 31 -14.61 0.24 -13.05
C SER A 31 -13.11 0.40 -13.17
N ALA A 32 -12.36 -0.26 -12.29
CA ALA A 32 -10.93 -0.37 -12.42
C ALA A 32 -10.69 -1.04 -13.78
N SER A 33 -10.59 -0.21 -14.82
CA SER A 33 -10.14 -0.68 -16.12
C SER A 33 -8.76 -1.29 -15.86
N ALA A 34 -8.61 -2.56 -16.20
CA ALA A 34 -7.32 -3.24 -16.11
C ALA A 34 -6.29 -2.32 -16.76
N LEU A 35 -5.29 -1.90 -15.98
CA LEU A 35 -4.22 -1.04 -16.49
C LEU A 35 -3.61 -1.75 -17.70
N ASN A 36 -3.65 -1.10 -18.85
CA ASN A 36 -2.99 -1.61 -20.03
C ASN A 36 -1.48 -1.58 -19.77
N GLY A 37 -0.82 -2.74 -19.84
CA GLY A 37 0.62 -2.86 -19.64
C GLY A 37 1.46 -1.90 -20.48
N ASN A 38 0.94 -1.46 -21.64
CA ASN A 38 1.55 -0.44 -22.48
C ASN A 38 1.64 0.94 -21.82
N MET A 39 0.89 1.19 -20.74
CA MET A 39 0.96 2.42 -19.95
C MET A 39 2.05 2.38 -18.87
N PHE A 40 2.68 1.23 -18.64
CA PHE A 40 3.75 1.09 -17.67
C PHE A 40 5.01 1.83 -18.14
N ASP A 41 5.39 2.87 -17.39
CA ASP A 41 6.65 3.57 -17.59
C ASP A 41 7.67 3.12 -16.53
N PRO A 42 8.67 2.31 -16.89
CA PRO A 42 9.67 1.84 -15.94
C PRO A 42 10.52 2.98 -15.36
N GLY A 43 10.61 4.11 -16.05
CA GLY A 43 11.32 5.30 -15.56
C GLY A 43 10.53 6.13 -14.57
N LEU A 44 9.21 5.94 -14.49
CA LEU A 44 8.30 6.66 -13.62
C LEU A 44 7.23 5.72 -13.02
N ILE A 45 7.66 4.76 -12.21
CA ILE A 45 6.73 3.86 -11.49
C ILE A 45 5.84 4.67 -10.56
N VAL A 46 6.42 5.68 -9.90
CA VAL A 46 5.71 6.63 -9.04
C VAL A 46 6.46 7.96 -8.99
N SER A 47 5.74 9.07 -8.94
CA SER A 47 6.34 10.40 -8.79
C SER A 47 6.78 10.64 -7.33
N ASP A 48 7.75 11.53 -7.14
CA ASP A 48 8.21 11.93 -5.81
C ASP A 48 7.08 12.57 -5.00
N SER A 49 6.24 13.39 -5.64
CA SER A 49 5.09 14.03 -5.00
C SER A 49 4.05 13.05 -4.45
N VAL A 50 3.88 11.90 -5.10
CA VAL A 50 2.97 10.84 -4.61
C VAL A 50 3.65 9.98 -3.56
N PHE A 51 4.91 9.59 -3.78
CA PHE A 51 5.63 8.66 -2.90
C PHE A 51 5.86 9.23 -1.50
N TYR A 52 6.23 10.51 -1.41
CA TYR A 52 6.54 11.20 -0.14
C TYR A 52 5.36 11.94 0.48
N ASP A 53 4.17 11.88 -0.11
CA ASP A 53 2.96 12.47 0.47
C ASP A 53 2.38 11.57 1.56
N PHE A 54 2.95 11.66 2.76
CA PHE A 54 2.60 10.81 3.89
C PHE A 54 1.26 11.15 4.56
N GLY A 55 0.72 12.37 4.31
CA GLY A 55 -0.53 12.87 4.91
C GLY A 55 -1.81 12.45 4.17
N THR A 56 -1.76 11.55 3.21
CA THR A 56 -2.86 11.26 2.28
C THR A 56 -3.97 10.38 2.82
N MET A 57 -3.81 9.75 3.98
CA MET A 57 -4.83 8.89 4.60
C MET A 57 -4.82 9.05 6.12
N THR A 58 -6.00 9.02 6.70
CA THR A 58 -6.23 8.85 8.14
C THR A 58 -6.19 7.38 8.54
N VAL A 59 -6.12 7.10 9.84
CA VAL A 59 -6.21 5.71 10.37
C VAL A 59 -7.50 5.03 9.94
N ASP A 60 -8.63 5.75 10.00
CA ASP A 60 -9.94 5.22 9.62
C ASP A 60 -10.03 4.89 8.12
N GLU A 61 -9.41 5.69 7.27
CA GLU A 61 -9.35 5.43 5.83
C GLU A 61 -8.48 4.21 5.52
N ILE A 62 -7.35 4.06 6.20
CA ILE A 62 -6.51 2.86 6.11
C ILE A 62 -7.32 1.64 6.58
N GLN A 63 -8.02 1.74 7.73
CA GLN A 63 -8.83 0.64 8.24
C GLN A 63 -9.94 0.24 7.26
N ARG A 64 -10.72 1.20 6.74
CA ARG A 64 -11.76 0.93 5.73
C ARG A 64 -11.18 0.26 4.48
N PHE A 65 -10.00 0.70 4.03
CA PHE A 65 -9.32 0.07 2.91
C PHE A 65 -8.99 -1.41 3.21
N LEU A 66 -8.38 -1.71 4.35
CA LEU A 66 -8.07 -3.08 4.77
C LEU A 66 -9.34 -3.93 4.87
N ASP A 67 -10.43 -3.38 5.43
CA ASP A 67 -11.73 -4.04 5.54
C ASP A 67 -12.30 -4.40 4.18
N SER A 68 -12.18 -3.51 3.20
CA SER A 68 -12.66 -3.75 1.83
C SER A 68 -11.89 -4.87 1.10
N LYS A 69 -10.61 -5.10 1.46
CA LYS A 69 -9.76 -6.08 0.76
C LYS A 69 -9.94 -7.52 1.25
N VAL A 70 -10.35 -7.70 2.50
CA VAL A 70 -10.61 -9.02 3.11
C VAL A 70 -11.96 -8.98 3.84
N PRO A 71 -13.10 -9.03 3.14
CA PRO A 71 -14.42 -8.99 3.76
C PRO A 71 -14.63 -10.12 4.79
N VAL A 72 -14.08 -11.30 4.51
CA VAL A 72 -14.16 -12.48 5.41
C VAL A 72 -12.76 -12.98 5.71
N CYS A 73 -12.35 -12.87 6.98
CA CYS A 73 -11.11 -13.46 7.47
C CYS A 73 -11.31 -14.95 7.76
N LYS A 74 -10.48 -15.79 7.15
CA LYS A 74 -10.49 -17.25 7.30
C LYS A 74 -9.24 -17.75 8.04
N ALA A 75 -8.70 -16.93 8.94
CA ALA A 75 -7.51 -17.30 9.71
C ALA A 75 -7.72 -18.64 10.41
N ASN A 76 -6.71 -19.52 10.32
CA ASN A 76 -6.75 -20.83 10.97
C ASN A 76 -6.65 -20.68 12.49
N ASP A 77 -7.23 -21.63 13.25
CA ASP A 77 -7.07 -21.73 14.68
C ASP A 77 -5.58 -21.78 15.07
N GLY A 78 -5.17 -20.88 15.95
CA GLY A 78 -3.78 -20.76 16.39
C GLY A 78 -2.85 -19.99 15.42
N GLY A 79 -3.33 -19.57 14.25
CA GLY A 79 -2.61 -18.68 13.33
C GLY A 79 -2.87 -17.20 13.61
N PRO A 80 -2.10 -16.29 13.00
CA PRO A 80 -2.35 -14.86 13.10
C PRO A 80 -3.65 -14.49 12.36
N THR A 81 -4.42 -13.55 12.91
CA THR A 81 -5.59 -13.00 12.22
C THR A 81 -5.22 -12.20 10.97
N CYS A 82 -6.20 -11.93 10.10
CA CYS A 82 -6.02 -11.10 8.91
C CYS A 82 -5.61 -9.66 9.29
N LEU A 83 -4.90 -8.99 8.39
CA LEU A 83 -4.31 -7.67 8.66
C LEU A 83 -5.35 -6.65 9.16
N ARG A 84 -6.57 -6.68 8.63
CA ARG A 84 -7.69 -5.82 9.09
C ARG A 84 -8.01 -5.91 10.58
N HIS A 85 -7.77 -7.05 11.21
CA HIS A 85 -8.03 -7.33 12.62
C HIS A 85 -6.75 -7.45 13.46
N TYR A 86 -5.60 -7.39 12.78
CA TYR A 86 -4.31 -7.61 13.44
C TYR A 86 -3.96 -6.46 14.37
N LYS A 87 -3.55 -6.82 15.58
CA LYS A 87 -3.06 -5.90 16.60
C LYS A 87 -1.78 -6.44 17.23
N MET A 88 -0.94 -5.55 17.70
CA MET A 88 0.26 -5.90 18.43
C MET A 88 0.75 -4.75 19.32
N ASP A 89 1.60 -5.06 20.26
CA ASP A 89 2.39 -4.06 20.97
C ASP A 89 3.54 -3.57 20.08
N THR A 90 3.79 -2.27 20.08
CA THR A 90 4.94 -1.68 19.38
C THR A 90 6.00 -1.25 20.39
N GLN A 91 7.28 -1.37 20.01
CA GLN A 91 8.39 -0.87 20.80
C GLN A 91 8.72 0.58 20.44
N ALA A 92 9.32 1.32 21.38
CA ALA A 92 9.83 2.64 21.06
C ALA A 92 10.96 2.55 20.01
N LYS A 93 11.00 3.53 19.12
CA LYS A 93 12.07 3.75 18.15
C LYS A 93 12.70 5.11 18.42
N ALA A 94 14.01 5.14 18.53
CA ALA A 94 14.76 6.38 18.78
C ALA A 94 14.79 7.33 17.57
N GLY A 95 14.38 6.82 16.41
CA GLY A 95 14.57 7.52 15.13
C GLY A 95 15.97 7.27 14.55
N GLU A 96 16.11 7.59 13.27
CA GLU A 96 17.37 7.48 12.54
C GLU A 96 17.39 8.57 11.46
N ALA A 97 18.37 9.47 11.54
CA ALA A 97 18.48 10.59 10.61
C ALA A 97 18.52 10.12 9.15
N GLY A 98 17.76 10.79 8.29
CA GLY A 98 17.60 10.40 6.87
C GLY A 98 16.75 9.15 6.64
N ARG A 99 16.08 8.61 7.67
CA ARG A 99 15.20 7.45 7.59
C ARG A 99 13.83 7.72 8.18
N CYS A 100 13.72 7.69 9.51
CA CYS A 100 12.45 7.85 10.19
C CYS A 100 12.61 8.65 11.49
N ASP A 101 11.60 9.43 11.83
CA ASP A 101 11.47 10.10 13.12
C ASP A 101 11.26 9.08 14.26
N PRO A 102 11.49 9.46 15.54
CA PRO A 102 11.21 8.63 16.69
C PRO A 102 9.72 8.25 16.78
N LEU A 103 9.44 7.06 17.30
CA LEU A 103 8.08 6.61 17.65
C LEU A 103 8.05 6.10 19.10
N PRO A 104 7.00 6.46 19.88
CA PRO A 104 6.81 5.91 21.22
C PRO A 104 6.35 4.45 21.16
N ALA A 105 6.60 3.70 22.22
CA ALA A 105 5.98 2.39 22.43
C ALA A 105 4.47 2.56 22.66
N LYS A 106 3.67 1.65 22.10
CA LYS A 106 2.22 1.61 22.25
C LYS A 106 1.75 0.18 22.50
N LYS A 107 0.58 0.01 23.15
CA LYS A 107 -0.04 -1.28 23.43
C LYS A 107 -1.27 -1.51 22.56
N ASP A 108 -1.51 -2.77 22.19
CA ASP A 108 -2.71 -3.22 21.43
C ASP A 108 -3.02 -2.35 20.19
N VAL A 109 -1.98 -2.06 19.40
CA VAL A 109 -2.09 -1.14 18.25
C VAL A 109 -2.56 -1.90 17.02
N SER A 110 -3.60 -1.38 16.34
CA SER A 110 -4.10 -1.95 15.09
C SER A 110 -3.09 -1.81 13.95
N ALA A 111 -3.16 -2.70 12.97
CA ALA A 111 -2.32 -2.61 11.76
C ALA A 111 -2.51 -1.27 11.02
N ALA A 112 -3.75 -0.76 10.97
CA ALA A 112 -4.04 0.55 10.36
C ALA A 112 -3.30 1.69 11.08
N GLN A 113 -3.30 1.69 12.41
CA GLN A 113 -2.56 2.67 13.21
C GLN A 113 -1.04 2.52 13.03
N ILE A 114 -0.53 1.29 12.96
CA ILE A 114 0.90 1.03 12.71
C ILE A 114 1.33 1.57 11.35
N ILE A 115 0.53 1.32 10.29
CA ILE A 115 0.80 1.85 8.94
C ILE A 115 0.80 3.38 8.96
N PHE A 116 -0.17 3.99 9.61
CA PHE A 116 -0.27 5.45 9.75
C PHE A 116 0.93 6.05 10.50
N ASP A 117 1.26 5.50 11.67
CA ASP A 117 2.37 5.98 12.50
C ASP A 117 3.71 5.90 11.75
N VAL A 118 3.96 4.76 11.07
CA VAL A 118 5.18 4.54 10.28
C VAL A 118 5.22 5.46 9.07
N ALA A 119 4.11 5.61 8.34
CA ALA A 119 4.02 6.53 7.20
C ALA A 119 4.42 7.95 7.58
N ASN A 120 3.88 8.43 8.70
CA ASN A 120 4.21 9.77 9.22
C ASN A 120 5.65 9.88 9.73
N ALA A 121 6.15 8.89 10.46
CA ALA A 121 7.51 8.92 10.98
C ALA A 121 8.57 8.83 9.86
N CYS A 122 8.32 8.02 8.83
CA CYS A 122 9.27 7.80 7.73
C CYS A 122 9.00 8.68 6.51
N LYS A 123 7.98 9.55 6.54
CA LYS A 123 7.60 10.45 5.44
C LYS A 123 7.35 9.71 4.12
N ILE A 124 6.70 8.56 4.19
CA ILE A 124 6.32 7.73 3.04
C ILE A 124 4.79 7.65 2.98
N ASN A 125 4.22 7.78 1.79
CA ASN A 125 2.78 7.65 1.58
C ASN A 125 2.27 6.29 2.11
N PRO A 126 1.23 6.25 2.96
CA PRO A 126 0.70 4.99 3.49
C PRO A 126 0.25 4.02 2.39
N ARG A 127 -0.21 4.53 1.23
CA ARG A 127 -0.55 3.69 0.06
C ARG A 127 0.66 2.94 -0.47
N VAL A 128 1.84 3.58 -0.50
CA VAL A 128 3.09 2.93 -0.90
C VAL A 128 3.43 1.78 0.05
N LEU A 129 3.33 1.99 1.36
CA LEU A 129 3.57 0.94 2.35
C LEU A 129 2.62 -0.24 2.17
N MET A 130 1.33 0.02 1.91
CA MET A 130 0.34 -1.03 1.65
C MET A 130 0.62 -1.78 0.34
N VAL A 131 1.07 -1.10 -0.72
CA VAL A 131 1.49 -1.75 -1.97
C VAL A 131 2.69 -2.66 -1.73
N VAL A 132 3.68 -2.23 -0.95
CA VAL A 132 4.85 -3.07 -0.62
C VAL A 132 4.42 -4.28 0.22
N LEU A 133 3.55 -4.11 1.23
CA LEU A 133 2.98 -5.23 2.00
C LEU A 133 2.29 -6.27 1.09
N GLN A 134 1.54 -5.80 0.09
CA GLN A 134 0.88 -6.67 -0.87
C GLN A 134 1.88 -7.37 -1.79
N LYS A 135 2.85 -6.62 -2.31
CA LYS A 135 3.85 -7.15 -3.24
C LYS A 135 4.75 -8.20 -2.58
N GLU A 136 5.24 -7.94 -1.37
CA GLU A 136 6.23 -8.81 -0.73
C GLU A 136 5.60 -10.10 -0.15
N GLN A 137 4.42 -9.99 0.48
CA GLN A 137 3.81 -11.12 1.18
C GLN A 137 2.33 -11.35 0.85
N GLY A 138 1.72 -10.56 -0.03
CA GLY A 138 0.28 -10.64 -0.28
C GLY A 138 -0.60 -10.28 0.92
N LEU A 139 -0.03 -9.62 1.93
CA LEU A 139 -0.62 -9.50 3.26
C LEU A 139 -1.91 -8.67 3.30
N ILE A 140 -2.07 -7.70 2.39
CA ILE A 140 -3.28 -6.86 2.29
C ILE A 140 -4.53 -7.69 1.94
N GLN A 141 -4.38 -8.72 1.08
CA GLN A 141 -5.47 -9.56 0.61
C GLN A 141 -5.50 -10.96 1.25
N ALA A 142 -4.61 -11.21 2.21
CA ALA A 142 -4.51 -12.52 2.85
C ALA A 142 -5.73 -12.77 3.76
N SER A 143 -6.63 -13.66 3.32
CA SER A 143 -7.75 -14.13 4.15
C SER A 143 -7.34 -15.23 5.14
N ASN A 144 -6.19 -15.86 4.96
CA ASN A 144 -5.59 -16.86 5.85
C ASN A 144 -4.08 -16.61 5.96
N PRO A 145 -3.64 -15.54 6.66
CA PRO A 145 -2.22 -15.19 6.73
C PRO A 145 -1.45 -16.17 7.62
N THR A 146 -0.15 -16.29 7.33
CA THR A 146 0.77 -17.11 8.11
C THR A 146 1.65 -16.23 9.02
N ALA A 147 2.24 -16.83 10.06
CA ALA A 147 3.21 -16.14 10.91
C ALA A 147 4.44 -15.63 10.12
N TYR A 148 4.81 -16.33 9.05
CA TYR A 148 5.90 -15.91 8.15
C TYR A 148 5.57 -14.58 7.45
N MET A 149 4.35 -14.41 6.95
CA MET A 149 3.92 -13.18 6.26
C MET A 149 4.05 -11.95 7.16
N TYR A 150 3.75 -12.08 8.45
CA TYR A 150 3.94 -11.00 9.42
C TYR A 150 5.41 -10.80 9.80
N ARG A 151 6.17 -11.92 9.93
CA ARG A 151 7.59 -11.87 10.29
C ARG A 151 8.43 -11.12 9.26
N ALA A 152 8.12 -11.31 7.98
CA ALA A 152 8.86 -10.78 6.84
C ALA A 152 8.03 -9.80 5.99
N ALA A 153 7.13 -9.07 6.62
CA ALA A 153 6.03 -8.34 5.97
C ALA A 153 6.45 -7.42 4.80
N LEU A 154 7.61 -6.76 4.88
CA LEU A 154 8.19 -5.96 3.79
C LEU A 154 9.42 -6.62 3.14
N GLY A 155 9.80 -7.83 3.52
CA GLY A 155 11.01 -8.45 3.03
C GLY A 155 12.30 -7.82 3.58
N TYR A 156 12.22 -6.91 4.55
CA TYR A 156 13.40 -6.29 5.13
C TYR A 156 14.23 -7.32 5.92
N GLY A 157 15.54 -7.37 5.65
CA GLY A 157 16.43 -8.37 6.25
C GLY A 157 16.20 -9.79 5.70
N CYS A 158 15.78 -9.91 4.45
CA CYS A 158 15.56 -11.15 3.73
C CYS A 158 16.60 -11.30 2.60
N PRO A 159 17.82 -11.73 2.88
CA PRO A 159 18.83 -11.92 1.84
C PRO A 159 18.50 -13.16 0.98
N ASP A 160 18.60 -13.02 -0.33
CA ASP A 160 18.36 -14.11 -1.29
C ASP A 160 19.26 -15.32 -1.07
N SER A 161 20.49 -15.07 -0.61
CA SER A 161 21.49 -16.13 -0.31
C SER A 161 21.19 -16.93 0.96
N LYS A 162 20.32 -16.42 1.84
CA LYS A 162 19.98 -17.05 3.14
C LYS A 162 18.50 -16.82 3.49
N PRO A 163 17.57 -17.41 2.74
CA PRO A 163 16.14 -17.18 2.94
C PRO A 163 15.62 -17.66 4.31
N GLU A 164 16.33 -18.57 4.95
CA GLU A 164 15.98 -19.10 6.27
C GLU A 164 16.08 -18.07 7.39
N ILE A 165 16.87 -17.00 7.22
CA ILE A 165 16.99 -15.92 8.20
C ILE A 165 16.05 -14.74 7.91
N CYS A 166 15.26 -14.81 6.85
CA CYS A 166 14.35 -13.75 6.43
C CYS A 166 13.47 -13.27 7.59
N GLY A 167 13.51 -11.97 7.84
CA GLY A 167 12.77 -11.32 8.92
C GLY A 167 13.09 -11.83 10.32
N LYS A 168 14.20 -12.54 10.54
CA LYS A 168 14.65 -12.98 11.87
C LYS A 168 15.58 -11.95 12.49
N GLY A 169 15.38 -11.69 13.78
CA GLY A 169 16.15 -10.74 14.57
C GLY A 169 15.24 -9.82 15.38
N SER A 170 15.60 -9.52 16.61
CA SER A 170 14.77 -8.76 17.56
C SER A 170 14.36 -7.36 17.07
N THR A 171 15.14 -6.76 16.16
CA THR A 171 14.91 -5.41 15.64
C THR A 171 14.21 -5.38 14.28
N ILE A 172 14.01 -6.55 13.63
CA ILE A 172 13.45 -6.66 12.29
C ILE A 172 12.23 -7.59 12.20
N THR A 173 12.00 -8.44 13.20
CA THR A 173 10.89 -9.41 13.22
C THR A 173 9.54 -8.72 13.47
N GLY A 174 8.52 -9.11 12.70
CA GLY A 174 7.12 -8.72 12.90
C GLY A 174 6.71 -7.43 12.19
N LEU A 175 5.39 -7.26 12.04
CA LEU A 175 4.79 -6.22 11.21
C LEU A 175 5.36 -4.81 11.47
N PHE A 176 5.39 -4.38 12.72
CA PHE A 176 5.86 -3.03 13.07
C PHE A 176 7.33 -2.82 12.71
N ASN A 177 8.20 -3.78 13.06
CA ASN A 177 9.63 -3.67 12.75
C ASN A 177 9.88 -3.72 11.23
N GLN A 178 9.19 -4.58 10.51
CA GLN A 178 9.27 -4.68 9.06
C GLN A 178 8.84 -3.37 8.39
N LEU A 179 7.71 -2.80 8.81
CA LEU A 179 7.23 -1.51 8.30
C LEU A 179 8.21 -0.39 8.60
N TYR A 180 8.63 -0.24 9.86
CA TYR A 180 9.52 0.85 10.25
C TYR A 180 10.89 0.79 9.56
N ARG A 181 11.50 -0.41 9.53
CA ARG A 181 12.80 -0.61 8.89
C ARG A 181 12.72 -0.54 7.36
N GLY A 182 11.69 -1.14 6.76
CA GLY A 182 11.49 -1.11 5.31
C GLY A 182 11.17 0.28 4.79
N ALA A 183 10.28 1.04 5.48
CA ALA A 183 10.00 2.42 5.13
C ALA A 183 11.24 3.32 5.30
N GLY A 184 11.98 3.16 6.40
CA GLY A 184 13.23 3.87 6.60
C GLY A 184 14.30 3.54 5.55
N GLN A 185 14.31 2.31 5.04
CA GLN A 185 15.21 1.93 3.95
C GLN A 185 14.80 2.57 2.62
N LEU A 186 13.49 2.62 2.34
CA LEU A 186 12.96 3.32 1.14
C LEU A 186 13.28 4.81 1.20
N GLN A 187 13.15 5.44 2.38
CA GLN A 187 13.52 6.85 2.57
C GLN A 187 15.02 7.08 2.33
N TRP A 188 15.86 6.19 2.87
CA TRP A 188 17.31 6.25 2.68
C TRP A 188 17.73 6.06 1.22
N TYR A 189 17.08 5.13 0.51
CA TYR A 189 17.30 4.92 -0.92
C TYR A 189 16.87 6.11 -1.78
N GLY A 190 15.85 6.83 -1.33
CA GLY A 190 15.34 8.03 -2.00
C GLY A 190 16.11 9.31 -1.70
N ASP A 191 17.08 9.33 -0.78
CA ASP A 191 17.89 10.52 -0.50
C ASP A 191 19.03 10.65 -1.52
N PRO A 192 18.99 11.65 -2.42
CA PRO A 192 20.05 11.83 -3.43
C PRO A 192 21.40 12.23 -2.82
N ARG A 193 21.43 12.61 -1.52
CA ARG A 193 22.65 12.95 -0.79
C ARG A 193 23.22 11.74 -0.01
N GLY A 194 22.48 10.62 0.00
CA GLY A 194 22.84 9.39 0.69
C GLY A 194 23.93 8.60 -0.06
N SER A 195 24.12 7.36 0.36
CA SER A 195 25.14 6.45 -0.22
C SER A 195 24.67 5.72 -1.49
N PHE A 196 23.37 5.75 -1.78
CA PHE A 196 22.79 5.11 -2.97
C PHE A 196 22.63 6.13 -4.08
N THR A 197 23.69 6.38 -4.88
CA THR A 197 23.75 7.47 -5.85
C THR A 197 24.03 7.01 -7.29
N TYR A 198 24.08 5.69 -7.54
CA TYR A 198 24.37 5.19 -8.89
C TYR A 198 23.15 5.23 -9.83
N LEU A 199 21.90 5.20 -9.31
CA LEU A 199 20.70 5.45 -10.10
C LEU A 199 20.37 6.95 -10.06
N LYS A 200 20.71 7.69 -11.13
CA LYS A 200 20.55 9.15 -11.18
C LYS A 200 19.34 9.53 -12.02
N VAL A 201 18.45 10.34 -11.45
CA VAL A 201 17.34 10.95 -12.18
C VAL A 201 17.86 11.77 -13.37
N GLY A 202 17.19 11.68 -14.51
CA GLY A 202 17.58 12.33 -15.76
C GLY A 202 18.64 11.57 -16.56
N THR A 203 19.07 10.38 -16.13
CA THR A 203 20.01 9.54 -16.87
C THR A 203 19.37 8.24 -17.32
N ASN A 204 19.91 7.63 -18.36
CA ASN A 204 19.55 6.29 -18.79
C ASN A 204 20.17 5.26 -17.84
N ILE A 205 19.30 4.36 -17.32
CA ILE A 205 19.70 3.22 -16.50
C ILE A 205 19.29 1.93 -17.19
N SER A 206 20.01 0.82 -16.90
CA SER A 206 19.63 -0.51 -17.38
C SER A 206 19.22 -1.37 -16.18
N VAL A 207 17.99 -1.89 -16.21
CA VAL A 207 17.43 -2.72 -15.14
C VAL A 207 17.11 -4.11 -15.70
N LYS A 208 17.54 -5.15 -14.99
CA LYS A 208 17.31 -6.55 -15.38
C LYS A 208 15.82 -6.91 -15.29
N TYR A 209 15.39 -7.87 -16.12
CA TYR A 209 14.04 -8.45 -16.01
C TYR A 209 13.94 -9.49 -14.89
N TYR A 210 15.05 -10.16 -14.56
CA TYR A 210 15.13 -11.19 -13.53
C TYR A 210 16.59 -11.41 -13.09
N PRO A 211 16.86 -11.91 -11.86
CA PRO A 211 18.19 -12.33 -11.47
C PRO A 211 18.59 -13.59 -12.27
N ASP A 212 19.46 -13.41 -13.28
CA ASP A 212 19.87 -14.49 -14.18
C ASP A 212 21.28 -15.06 -13.85
N ASP A 213 21.77 -14.79 -12.65
CA ASP A 213 23.16 -15.08 -12.26
C ASP A 213 23.52 -16.59 -12.33
N ASN A 214 22.51 -17.48 -12.32
CA ASN A 214 22.70 -18.94 -12.35
C ASN A 214 21.79 -19.66 -13.39
N ARG A 215 21.26 -18.95 -14.39
CA ARG A 215 20.37 -19.56 -15.39
C ARG A 215 21.08 -19.74 -16.73
N SER A 216 20.77 -20.85 -17.40
CA SER A 216 21.21 -21.11 -18.79
C SER A 216 20.59 -20.14 -19.79
N VAL A 217 19.45 -19.53 -19.47
CA VAL A 217 18.75 -18.54 -20.29
C VAL A 217 18.83 -17.18 -19.61
N LYS A 218 19.46 -16.22 -20.29
CA LYS A 218 19.52 -14.82 -19.84
C LYS A 218 18.23 -14.10 -20.22
N CYS A 219 17.53 -13.54 -19.23
CA CYS A 219 16.27 -12.85 -19.46
C CYS A 219 16.45 -11.43 -20.03
N GLY A 220 17.67 -10.89 -20.00
CA GLY A 220 17.99 -9.55 -20.51
C GLY A 220 17.64 -8.42 -19.55
N SER A 221 17.64 -7.20 -20.08
CA SER A 221 17.38 -5.96 -19.34
C SER A 221 16.67 -4.95 -20.23
N LYS A 222 16.07 -3.92 -19.61
CA LYS A 222 15.49 -2.76 -20.29
C LYS A 222 16.28 -1.50 -19.93
N THR A 223 16.61 -0.70 -20.93
CA THR A 223 17.23 0.61 -20.73
C THR A 223 16.19 1.70 -20.91
N PHE A 224 16.13 2.64 -19.97
CA PHE A 224 15.17 3.74 -19.96
C PHE A 224 15.71 4.91 -19.13
N MET A 225 15.18 6.12 -19.38
CA MET A 225 15.50 7.29 -18.57
C MET A 225 14.77 7.22 -17.22
N LEU A 226 15.52 7.34 -16.13
CA LEU A 226 14.95 7.43 -14.78
C LEU A 226 14.39 8.84 -14.54
N LYS A 227 13.12 8.94 -14.11
CA LYS A 227 12.38 10.21 -14.04
C LYS A 227 12.05 10.69 -12.63
N SER A 228 12.14 9.83 -11.61
CA SER A 228 11.88 10.22 -10.21
C SER A 228 12.83 9.53 -9.25
N GLN A 229 13.12 10.19 -8.13
CA GLN A 229 13.92 9.64 -7.05
C GLN A 229 13.19 8.49 -6.32
N ALA A 230 11.89 8.60 -6.23
CA ALA A 230 11.02 7.53 -5.72
C ALA A 230 11.15 6.23 -6.54
N THR A 231 11.17 6.34 -7.88
CA THR A 231 11.40 5.19 -8.75
C THR A 231 12.81 4.63 -8.57
N ALA A 232 13.83 5.47 -8.35
CA ALA A 232 15.17 5.01 -7.99
C ALA A 232 15.14 4.21 -6.69
N ALA A 233 14.46 4.71 -5.65
CA ALA A 233 14.32 4.02 -4.35
C ALA A 233 13.67 2.64 -4.51
N LEU A 234 12.65 2.51 -5.36
CA LEU A 234 12.02 1.23 -5.65
C LEU A 234 12.98 0.25 -6.36
N TYR A 235 13.82 0.73 -7.28
CA TYR A 235 14.82 -0.13 -7.95
C TYR A 235 16.00 -0.49 -7.04
N TYR A 236 16.34 0.33 -6.06
CA TYR A 236 17.29 -0.08 -5.00
C TYR A 236 16.69 -1.15 -4.10
N TYR A 237 15.37 -1.11 -3.87
CA TYR A 237 14.67 -2.09 -3.04
C TYR A 237 14.41 -3.41 -3.79
N THR A 238 14.01 -3.32 -5.06
CA THR A 238 13.76 -4.47 -5.95
C THR A 238 14.37 -4.18 -7.32
N PRO A 239 15.56 -4.69 -7.62
CA PRO A 239 16.35 -4.30 -8.79
C PRO A 239 15.91 -4.99 -10.11
N TYR A 240 14.61 -5.15 -10.31
CA TYR A 240 14.03 -5.80 -11.49
C TYR A 240 12.86 -5.01 -12.05
N THR A 241 12.71 -5.06 -13.38
CA THR A 241 11.56 -4.48 -14.09
C THR A 241 10.77 -5.58 -14.80
N PRO A 242 9.44 -5.48 -14.94
CA PRO A 242 8.68 -6.47 -15.71
C PRO A 242 9.07 -6.43 -17.18
N ASN A 243 9.00 -7.60 -17.83
CA ASN A 243 9.05 -7.71 -19.28
C ASN A 243 7.64 -7.55 -19.87
N GLU A 244 7.52 -7.54 -21.21
CA GLU A 244 6.24 -7.36 -21.91
C GLU A 244 5.21 -8.46 -21.58
N ALA A 245 5.67 -9.70 -21.31
CA ALA A 245 4.78 -10.80 -20.96
C ALA A 245 4.21 -10.72 -19.54
N ALA A 246 4.80 -9.87 -18.67
CA ALA A 246 4.35 -9.66 -17.30
C ALA A 246 3.44 -8.41 -17.15
N LEU A 247 3.29 -7.64 -18.22
CA LEU A 247 2.46 -6.44 -18.31
C LEU A 247 1.15 -6.72 -19.03
#